data_c86467ebdc25e5f9a89116b50ff3d382
#
_entry.id   c86467ebdc25e5f9a89116b50ff3d382
#
_cell.length_a   1.000
_cell.length_b   1.000
_cell.length_c   1.000
_cell.angle_alpha   90.00
_cell.angle_beta   90.00
_cell.angle_gamma   90.00
#
_symmetry.space_group_name_H-M   'P 1'
#
loop_
_entity.id
_entity.type
_entity.pdbx_description
1 polymer ?
#
loop_
_entity_poly.entity_id
_entity_poly.type
_entity_poly.pdbx_seq_one_letter_code
_entity_poly.pdbx_strand_id
1 'polypeptide(L)'
;MKISIIGPGLMPIPPKGWGAVESLIWDMANALKDLKHEVQIINTTDSNKVLAAINEFNPDFVHINYDDFIVLYPHINRPKAMTSHFGYLERPDMMNGYVNIFNKFQEMKPNVFCLSEGIKNIYKIFSNFPDDKLFVTPNGVNFDAFRYTDMPTFGHRSIYLAKVDYRKRQHLFQNIESIHFAGNIVDERYDTKNNYLGEWTKEHLYENLTEYGNLILLSDGEAHSLVIMEAFAAGLGVVISEFAKANLDLDKKFITVIPEKKIKDIDYVEAQIIQNREYSIHHREEIRQYAKSFEWKTVIQNYYIPSIEKLIANQPKPELPVYSGERNKAVYKLNNFGPLYYINLDGQPERDTEMQSMCKYWELDPIRVSAFDGRHGDLNHILEGSHDIGITPGEVGCVTSHLKAIKQWYMTTDTPYAIFAEDDVSFDTARFWNFTWDEFVEKLPYDWDVVQLAIINPGVVYASMHARWVNDFSTACYMITRHHAKKLIDHHCVGNKFRLDQGVKPRPVADDLIYNCGRTYAIPLFHYKIELGSSIHPDHIEVFHKGSHQGILDHWRENLAQMEDQSALFNYDPYLGRIPPECQGK
;
A
#
# COMPACT_ATOMS: atom_id res chain seq x y z
N MET A 1 -12.81 -1.13 3.03
CA MET A 1 -11.43 -0.98 2.51
C MET A 1 -10.53 -2.01 3.17
N LYS A 2 -9.49 -2.44 2.44
CA LYS A 2 -8.37 -3.23 2.97
C LYS A 2 -7.25 -2.28 3.42
N ILE A 3 -6.85 -2.36 4.67
CA ILE A 3 -5.86 -1.45 5.24
C ILE A 3 -4.73 -2.26 5.87
N SER A 4 -3.47 -2.01 5.46
CA SER A 4 -2.29 -2.55 6.13
C SER A 4 -1.72 -1.51 7.08
N ILE A 5 -1.49 -1.91 8.34
CA ILE A 5 -0.87 -1.08 9.37
C ILE A 5 0.49 -1.67 9.70
N ILE A 6 1.56 -0.90 9.50
CA ILE A 6 2.93 -1.32 9.77
C ILE A 6 3.35 -0.81 11.14
N GLY A 7 3.69 -1.72 12.04
CA GLY A 7 4.20 -1.44 13.38
C GLY A 7 5.73 -1.50 13.44
N PRO A 8 6.32 -1.12 14.61
CA PRO A 8 7.78 -1.05 14.81
C PRO A 8 8.53 -2.38 14.68
N GLY A 9 7.86 -3.52 14.92
CA GLY A 9 8.50 -4.83 14.92
C GLY A 9 9.38 -5.13 16.13
N LEU A 10 9.41 -4.23 17.12
CA LEU A 10 10.27 -4.33 18.30
C LEU A 10 9.62 -5.09 19.45
N MET A 11 8.31 -5.01 19.58
CA MET A 11 7.50 -5.66 20.59
C MET A 11 6.28 -6.32 19.95
N PRO A 12 5.67 -7.35 20.57
CA PRO A 12 4.45 -7.96 20.05
C PRO A 12 3.28 -6.95 20.03
N ILE A 13 2.33 -7.13 19.11
CA ILE A 13 1.07 -6.40 19.03
C ILE A 13 -0.07 -7.41 19.24
N PRO A 14 -0.88 -7.31 20.33
CA PRO A 14 -0.77 -6.33 21.42
C PRO A 14 0.46 -6.58 22.31
N PRO A 15 1.01 -5.54 22.95
CA PRO A 15 2.14 -5.70 23.87
C PRO A 15 1.70 -6.35 25.19
N LYS A 16 2.61 -7.09 25.84
CA LYS A 16 2.35 -7.72 27.14
C LYS A 16 2.48 -6.76 28.34
N GLY A 17 3.04 -5.57 28.14
CA GLY A 17 3.26 -4.56 29.17
C GLY A 17 3.18 -3.17 28.54
N TRP A 18 4.18 -2.31 28.80
CA TRP A 18 4.29 -1.03 28.15
C TRP A 18 4.56 -1.22 26.63
N GLY A 19 4.19 -0.26 25.83
CA GLY A 19 4.28 -0.30 24.36
C GLY A 19 3.18 0.59 23.79
N ALA A 20 3.41 1.92 23.86
CA ALA A 20 2.36 2.88 23.51
C ALA A 20 1.93 2.77 22.05
N VAL A 21 2.91 2.67 21.12
CA VAL A 21 2.63 2.58 19.68
C VAL A 21 1.97 1.23 19.35
N GLU A 22 2.45 0.14 19.93
CA GLU A 22 1.89 -1.20 19.73
C GLU A 22 0.45 -1.30 20.26
N SER A 23 0.17 -0.70 21.43
CA SER A 23 -1.19 -0.63 21.98
C SER A 23 -2.11 0.19 21.08
N LEU A 24 -1.64 1.33 20.62
CA LEU A 24 -2.36 2.21 19.71
C LEU A 24 -2.71 1.50 18.39
N ILE A 25 -1.76 0.79 17.78
CA ILE A 25 -1.99 0.01 16.56
C ILE A 25 -3.04 -1.07 16.78
N TRP A 26 -2.99 -1.77 17.93
CA TRP A 26 -3.95 -2.81 18.26
C TRP A 26 -5.37 -2.26 18.41
N ASP A 27 -5.53 -1.20 19.21
CA ASP A 27 -6.84 -0.58 19.47
C ASP A 27 -7.44 0.01 18.19
N MET A 28 -6.64 0.73 17.41
CA MET A 28 -7.03 1.28 16.12
C MET A 28 -7.46 0.19 15.11
N ALA A 29 -6.68 -0.90 15.02
CA ALA A 29 -7.00 -2.02 14.11
C ALA A 29 -8.33 -2.69 14.49
N ASN A 30 -8.60 -2.87 15.78
CA ASN A 30 -9.87 -3.43 16.26
C ASN A 30 -11.04 -2.50 15.96
N ALA A 31 -10.89 -1.19 16.21
CA ALA A 31 -11.92 -0.22 15.88
C ALA A 31 -12.23 -0.13 14.38
N LEU A 32 -11.19 -0.24 13.52
CA LEU A 32 -11.36 -0.34 12.06
C LEU A 32 -12.13 -1.61 11.66
N LYS A 33 -11.83 -2.76 12.28
CA LYS A 33 -12.57 -4.02 12.03
C LYS A 33 -14.03 -3.91 12.47
N ASP A 34 -14.30 -3.27 13.61
CA ASP A 34 -15.67 -2.98 14.05
C ASP A 34 -16.44 -2.14 13.04
N LEU A 35 -15.76 -1.20 12.40
CA LEU A 35 -16.28 -0.36 11.32
C LEU A 35 -16.32 -1.08 9.94
N LYS A 36 -16.09 -2.41 9.92
CA LYS A 36 -16.18 -3.27 8.74
C LYS A 36 -15.08 -3.05 7.70
N HIS A 37 -13.93 -2.56 8.09
CA HIS A 37 -12.72 -2.58 7.28
C HIS A 37 -11.98 -3.91 7.46
N GLU A 38 -11.32 -4.38 6.42
CA GLU A 38 -10.40 -5.52 6.50
C GLU A 38 -9.01 -5.01 6.85
N VAL A 39 -8.43 -5.47 7.96
CA VAL A 39 -7.20 -4.91 8.52
C VAL A 39 -6.14 -5.98 8.71
N GLN A 40 -4.96 -5.74 8.13
CA GLN A 40 -3.72 -6.47 8.37
C GLN A 40 -2.79 -5.64 9.26
N ILE A 41 -2.20 -6.27 10.29
CA ILE A 41 -1.10 -5.69 11.06
C ILE A 41 0.20 -6.39 10.63
N ILE A 42 1.16 -5.60 10.15
CA ILE A 42 2.51 -6.07 9.79
C ILE A 42 3.47 -5.58 10.87
N ASN A 43 4.06 -6.49 11.64
CA ASN A 43 4.88 -6.15 12.79
C ASN A 43 6.21 -6.92 12.77
N THR A 44 7.14 -6.46 11.97
CA THR A 44 8.50 -7.02 11.80
C THR A 44 9.49 -5.93 11.41
N THR A 45 10.75 -6.07 11.82
CA THR A 45 11.85 -5.18 11.40
C THR A 45 12.45 -5.55 10.04
N ASP A 46 12.05 -6.68 9.46
CA ASP A 46 12.52 -7.16 8.16
C ASP A 46 11.75 -6.48 7.02
N SER A 47 12.41 -5.56 6.33
CA SER A 47 11.85 -4.80 5.21
C SER A 47 11.29 -5.66 4.09
N ASN A 48 11.94 -6.78 3.77
CA ASN A 48 11.47 -7.67 2.69
C ASN A 48 10.17 -8.38 3.10
N LYS A 49 10.05 -8.78 4.37
CA LYS A 49 8.81 -9.37 4.88
C LYS A 49 7.68 -8.35 4.93
N VAL A 50 7.98 -7.08 5.24
CA VAL A 50 6.97 -6.00 5.19
C VAL A 50 6.43 -5.87 3.77
N LEU A 51 7.30 -5.74 2.76
CA LEU A 51 6.89 -5.59 1.37
C LEU A 51 6.14 -6.83 0.86
N ALA A 52 6.62 -8.03 1.15
CA ALA A 52 5.94 -9.27 0.77
C ALA A 52 4.52 -9.36 1.37
N ALA A 53 4.36 -9.04 2.66
CA ALA A 53 3.06 -9.06 3.32
C ALA A 53 2.07 -8.02 2.76
N ILE A 54 2.54 -6.82 2.39
CA ILE A 54 1.72 -5.80 1.71
C ILE A 54 1.23 -6.35 0.38
N ASN A 55 2.12 -6.96 -0.40
CA ASN A 55 1.80 -7.47 -1.72
C ASN A 55 0.81 -8.63 -1.68
N GLU A 56 1.00 -9.57 -0.75
CA GLU A 56 0.09 -10.70 -0.54
C GLU A 56 -1.31 -10.24 -0.13
N PHE A 57 -1.40 -9.29 0.80
CA PHE A 57 -2.69 -8.77 1.27
C PHE A 57 -3.38 -7.87 0.25
N ASN A 58 -2.58 -7.18 -0.59
CA ASN A 58 -3.05 -6.23 -1.62
C ASN A 58 -4.02 -5.16 -1.04
N PRO A 59 -3.54 -4.28 -0.13
CA PRO A 59 -4.38 -3.30 0.54
C PRO A 59 -4.76 -2.13 -0.37
N ASP A 60 -5.89 -1.50 -0.06
CA ASP A 60 -6.29 -0.21 -0.64
C ASP A 60 -5.43 0.95 -0.10
N PHE A 61 -4.93 0.80 1.14
CA PHE A 61 -4.13 1.80 1.82
C PHE A 61 -3.10 1.19 2.77
N VAL A 62 -1.92 1.81 2.88
CA VAL A 62 -0.84 1.41 3.80
C VAL A 62 -0.54 2.53 4.78
N HIS A 63 -0.66 2.25 6.07
CA HIS A 63 -0.30 3.16 7.16
C HIS A 63 0.98 2.72 7.85
N ILE A 64 2.02 3.56 7.82
CA ILE A 64 3.33 3.29 8.41
C ILE A 64 3.42 4.04 9.75
N ASN A 65 3.49 3.31 10.86
CA ASN A 65 3.55 3.86 12.23
C ASN A 65 4.95 3.79 12.86
N TYR A 66 6.00 3.75 12.03
CA TYR A 66 7.37 3.72 12.51
C TYR A 66 8.29 4.51 11.58
N ASP A 67 8.98 5.50 12.16
CA ASP A 67 9.75 6.49 11.41
C ASP A 67 10.91 5.91 10.61
N ASP A 68 11.59 4.87 11.13
CA ASP A 68 12.70 4.23 10.44
C ASP A 68 12.28 3.58 9.11
N PHE A 69 11.01 3.23 8.97
CA PHE A 69 10.47 2.71 7.72
C PHE A 69 10.21 3.76 6.65
N ILE A 70 10.62 5.00 6.85
CA ILE A 70 10.65 6.02 5.79
C ILE A 70 11.41 5.51 4.56
N VAL A 71 12.43 4.67 4.74
CA VAL A 71 13.22 4.06 3.65
C VAL A 71 12.38 3.11 2.78
N LEU A 72 11.30 2.54 3.30
CA LEU A 72 10.38 1.70 2.53
C LEU A 72 9.35 2.49 1.75
N TYR A 73 9.14 3.76 2.11
CA TYR A 73 8.10 4.59 1.52
C TYR A 73 8.13 4.61 -0.02
N PRO A 74 9.29 4.76 -0.71
CA PRO A 74 9.36 4.74 -2.17
C PRO A 74 9.00 3.37 -2.79
N HIS A 75 9.19 2.29 -2.05
CA HIS A 75 9.02 0.92 -2.54
C HIS A 75 7.60 0.37 -2.38
N ILE A 76 6.71 1.10 -1.76
CA ILE A 76 5.31 0.71 -1.57
C ILE A 76 4.46 1.35 -2.66
N ASN A 77 3.99 0.57 -3.64
CA ASN A 77 3.16 1.04 -4.76
C ASN A 77 1.65 1.02 -4.41
N ARG A 78 1.30 1.66 -3.29
CA ARG A 78 -0.09 1.80 -2.82
C ARG A 78 -0.28 3.21 -2.25
N PRO A 79 -1.51 3.73 -2.21
CA PRO A 79 -1.82 4.90 -1.39
C PRO A 79 -1.32 4.68 0.02
N LYS A 80 -0.56 5.63 0.56
CA LYS A 80 0.12 5.44 1.84
C LYS A 80 0.34 6.74 2.57
N ALA A 81 0.45 6.67 3.89
CA ALA A 81 0.90 7.76 4.75
C ALA A 81 1.74 7.22 5.91
N MET A 82 2.48 8.12 6.54
CA MET A 82 3.28 7.84 7.74
C MET A 82 2.78 8.64 8.92
N THR A 83 2.86 8.06 10.12
CA THR A 83 2.70 8.79 11.39
C THR A 83 4.02 8.72 12.15
N SER A 84 4.54 9.88 12.55
CA SER A 84 5.62 9.97 13.54
C SER A 84 5.03 10.07 14.93
N HIS A 85 5.48 9.20 15.82
CA HIS A 85 5.16 9.24 17.26
C HIS A 85 6.26 9.91 18.09
N PHE A 86 7.20 10.59 17.43
CA PHE A 86 8.27 11.29 18.13
C PHE A 86 7.74 12.50 18.91
N GLY A 87 7.90 12.47 20.23
CA GLY A 87 7.28 13.42 21.15
C GLY A 87 7.87 14.84 21.14
N TYR A 88 8.94 15.10 20.38
CA TYR A 88 9.67 16.37 20.38
C TYR A 88 9.66 17.08 19.04
N LEU A 89 8.74 16.76 18.12
CA LEU A 89 8.62 17.50 16.86
C LEU A 89 8.36 18.99 17.08
N GLU A 90 7.57 19.35 18.11
CA GLU A 90 7.33 20.74 18.48
C GLU A 90 8.43 21.34 19.37
N ARG A 91 9.54 20.61 19.58
CA ARG A 91 10.71 21.00 20.39
C ARG A 91 11.99 20.83 19.58
N PRO A 92 12.29 21.73 18.61
CA PRO A 92 13.50 21.61 17.76
C PRO A 92 14.81 21.55 18.54
N ASP A 93 14.84 22.16 19.73
CA ASP A 93 15.97 22.12 20.69
C ASP A 93 16.23 20.72 21.27
N MET A 94 15.28 19.81 21.17
CA MET A 94 15.34 18.44 21.71
C MET A 94 15.35 17.35 20.64
N MET A 95 15.45 17.70 19.38
CA MET A 95 15.43 16.71 18.27
C MET A 95 16.66 15.78 18.25
N ASN A 96 17.84 16.24 18.68
CA ASN A 96 19.06 15.43 18.79
C ASN A 96 19.24 14.41 17.63
N GLY A 97 19.30 13.12 17.93
CA GLY A 97 19.47 12.05 16.93
C GLY A 97 18.33 11.89 15.93
N TYR A 98 17.14 12.46 16.21
CA TYR A 98 15.99 12.40 15.29
C TYR A 98 16.16 13.28 14.04
N VAL A 99 17.10 14.23 14.06
CA VAL A 99 17.36 15.14 12.93
C VAL A 99 17.58 14.38 11.61
N ASN A 100 18.27 13.25 11.65
CA ASN A 100 18.52 12.44 10.44
C ASN A 100 17.23 11.87 9.84
N ILE A 101 16.30 11.43 10.68
CA ILE A 101 15.00 10.93 10.23
C ILE A 101 14.16 12.09 9.69
N PHE A 102 14.14 13.22 10.41
CA PHE A 102 13.44 14.42 9.98
C PHE A 102 13.93 14.93 8.61
N ASN A 103 15.26 14.89 8.36
CA ASN A 103 15.82 15.23 7.06
C ASN A 103 15.34 14.30 5.95
N LYS A 104 15.21 12.98 6.20
CA LYS A 104 14.62 12.05 5.22
C LYS A 104 13.16 12.39 4.93
N PHE A 105 12.38 12.78 5.93
CA PHE A 105 11.02 13.28 5.70
C PHE A 105 11.02 14.54 4.84
N GLN A 106 11.98 15.44 5.04
CA GLN A 106 12.14 16.65 4.21
C GLN A 106 12.47 16.32 2.75
N GLU A 107 13.33 15.36 2.52
CA GLU A 107 13.75 14.94 1.17
C GLU A 107 12.63 14.21 0.43
N MET A 108 12.01 13.23 1.08
CA MET A 108 11.04 12.33 0.45
C MET A 108 9.62 12.93 0.35
N LYS A 109 9.30 13.92 1.21
CA LYS A 109 7.95 14.52 1.29
C LYS A 109 6.83 13.47 1.28
N PRO A 110 6.83 12.49 2.21
CA PRO A 110 5.75 11.51 2.30
C PRO A 110 4.41 12.19 2.65
N ASN A 111 3.30 11.51 2.44
CA ASN A 111 2.05 11.91 3.08
C ASN A 111 2.18 11.63 4.59
N VAL A 112 1.85 12.62 5.42
CA VAL A 112 2.01 12.52 6.88
C VAL A 112 0.68 12.66 7.57
N PHE A 113 0.34 11.70 8.39
CA PHE A 113 -0.72 11.80 9.38
C PHE A 113 -0.16 12.47 10.62
N CYS A 114 -0.41 13.76 10.74
CA CYS A 114 0.06 14.59 11.84
C CYS A 114 -0.85 14.39 13.06
N LEU A 115 -0.28 14.10 14.23
CA LEU A 115 -1.05 13.83 15.45
C LEU A 115 -1.72 15.11 16.00
N SER A 116 -1.31 16.30 15.56
CA SER A 116 -1.89 17.58 15.95
C SER A 116 -1.67 18.66 14.87
N GLU A 117 -2.44 19.76 14.97
CA GLU A 117 -2.18 20.97 14.16
C GLU A 117 -0.80 21.56 14.43
N GLY A 118 -0.30 21.49 15.68
CA GLY A 118 1.04 21.94 16.03
C GLY A 118 2.10 21.18 15.23
N ILE A 119 2.03 19.85 15.20
CA ILE A 119 2.93 19.00 14.41
C ILE A 119 2.80 19.30 12.92
N LYS A 120 1.58 19.46 12.39
CA LYS A 120 1.36 19.86 11.01
C LYS A 120 2.08 21.18 10.68
N ASN A 121 1.98 22.17 11.56
CA ASN A 121 2.63 23.45 11.39
C ASN A 121 4.16 23.35 11.41
N ILE A 122 4.74 22.47 12.23
CA ILE A 122 6.17 22.20 12.24
C ILE A 122 6.66 21.70 10.88
N TYR A 123 5.97 20.73 10.28
CA TYR A 123 6.31 20.25 8.94
C TYR A 123 6.19 21.35 7.88
N LYS A 124 5.18 22.23 7.98
CA LYS A 124 5.03 23.37 7.06
C LYS A 124 6.15 24.40 7.20
N ILE A 125 6.47 24.81 8.42
CA ILE A 125 7.39 25.91 8.70
C ILE A 125 8.85 25.48 8.50
N PHE A 126 9.25 24.35 9.07
CA PHE A 126 10.66 23.93 9.08
C PHE A 126 11.06 23.07 7.88
N SER A 127 10.10 22.50 7.16
CA SER A 127 10.38 21.55 6.08
C SER A 127 9.77 21.92 4.75
N ASN A 128 9.04 23.03 4.69
CA ASN A 128 8.33 23.48 3.48
C ASN A 128 7.52 22.34 2.83
N PHE A 129 6.78 21.58 3.66
CA PHE A 129 5.92 20.51 3.19
C PHE A 129 4.70 21.07 2.46
N PRO A 130 4.28 20.48 1.34
CA PRO A 130 3.01 20.79 0.69
C PRO A 130 1.83 20.49 1.65
N ASP A 131 0.87 21.40 1.72
CA ASP A 131 -0.27 21.28 2.64
C ASP A 131 -1.18 20.08 2.32
N ASP A 132 -1.24 19.70 1.05
CA ASP A 132 -1.99 18.55 0.53
C ASP A 132 -1.41 17.20 0.93
N LYS A 133 -0.18 17.18 1.47
CA LYS A 133 0.46 15.97 2.02
C LYS A 133 0.37 15.84 3.54
N LEU A 134 -0.22 16.81 4.22
CA LEU A 134 -0.31 16.88 5.68
C LEU A 134 -1.76 16.79 6.14
N PHE A 135 -2.08 15.73 6.88
CA PHE A 135 -3.43 15.44 7.38
C PHE A 135 -3.40 15.34 8.90
N VAL A 136 -4.29 16.06 9.59
CA VAL A 136 -4.40 15.92 11.04
C VAL A 136 -5.22 14.69 11.37
N THR A 137 -4.59 13.71 12.02
CA THR A 137 -5.19 12.45 12.44
C THR A 137 -4.77 12.15 13.88
N PRO A 138 -5.54 12.59 14.87
CA PRO A 138 -5.21 12.39 16.28
C PRO A 138 -5.16 10.90 16.66
N ASN A 139 -4.47 10.58 17.77
CA ASN A 139 -4.64 9.28 18.40
C ASN A 139 -6.04 9.17 19.02
N GLY A 140 -6.53 7.95 19.13
CA GLY A 140 -7.76 7.63 19.84
C GLY A 140 -7.51 6.92 21.16
N VAL A 141 -8.58 6.63 21.89
CA VAL A 141 -8.60 5.85 23.11
C VAL A 141 -9.62 4.71 23.02
N ASN A 142 -9.31 3.57 23.62
CA ASN A 142 -10.26 2.48 23.82
C ASN A 142 -11.18 2.80 25.00
N PHE A 143 -12.20 3.63 24.74
CA PHE A 143 -13.09 4.19 25.76
C PHE A 143 -13.78 3.12 26.60
N ASP A 144 -14.28 2.06 25.96
CA ASP A 144 -15.07 1.01 26.62
C ASP A 144 -14.24 0.09 27.50
N ALA A 145 -12.91 0.09 27.35
CA ALA A 145 -12.03 -0.73 28.19
C ALA A 145 -11.91 -0.19 29.62
N PHE A 146 -12.19 1.11 29.83
CA PHE A 146 -12.00 1.73 31.14
C PHE A 146 -13.22 1.55 32.06
N ARG A 147 -12.98 0.92 33.21
CA ARG A 147 -13.94 0.94 34.29
C ARG A 147 -14.20 2.38 34.71
N TYR A 148 -15.41 2.66 35.17
CA TYR A 148 -15.82 3.97 35.67
C TYR A 148 -16.45 3.85 37.07
N THR A 149 -16.09 4.77 37.98
CA THR A 149 -16.78 4.99 39.23
C THR A 149 -16.91 6.49 39.51
N ASP A 150 -18.02 6.89 40.07
CA ASP A 150 -18.27 8.24 40.60
C ASP A 150 -17.74 8.44 42.04
N MET A 151 -17.38 7.33 42.72
CA MET A 151 -16.87 7.30 44.09
C MET A 151 -15.50 6.65 44.17
N PRO A 152 -14.42 7.36 43.74
CA PRO A 152 -13.08 6.79 43.72
C PRO A 152 -12.50 6.58 45.11
N THR A 153 -11.86 5.45 45.36
CA THR A 153 -11.21 5.10 46.63
C THR A 153 -10.08 6.07 46.98
N PHE A 154 -9.32 6.49 45.99
CA PHE A 154 -8.21 7.43 46.09
C PHE A 154 -8.55 8.81 45.52
N GLY A 155 -9.81 9.26 45.67
CA GLY A 155 -10.25 10.55 45.15
C GLY A 155 -9.45 11.74 45.71
N HIS A 156 -8.86 11.60 46.88
CA HIS A 156 -7.97 12.59 47.52
C HIS A 156 -6.52 12.52 47.02
N ARG A 157 -6.20 11.63 46.07
CA ARG A 157 -4.86 11.44 45.49
C ARG A 157 -4.88 11.66 44.00
N SER A 158 -3.72 12.06 43.50
CA SER A 158 -3.44 12.17 42.07
C SER A 158 -2.56 11.00 41.60
N ILE A 159 -2.62 10.67 40.32
CA ILE A 159 -1.76 9.65 39.71
C ILE A 159 -0.85 10.27 38.66
N TYR A 160 0.45 10.00 38.72
CA TYR A 160 1.40 10.28 37.65
C TYR A 160 1.78 8.98 36.98
N LEU A 161 1.08 8.66 35.90
CA LEU A 161 1.19 7.40 35.18
C LEU A 161 1.98 7.61 33.90
N ALA A 162 3.25 7.27 33.89
CA ALA A 162 4.15 7.33 32.78
C ALA A 162 5.45 6.59 33.11
N LYS A 163 6.20 6.16 32.06
CA LYS A 163 7.60 5.77 32.24
C LYS A 163 8.32 6.83 33.07
N VAL A 164 8.98 6.43 34.14
CA VAL A 164 9.75 7.36 34.98
C VAL A 164 11.06 7.68 34.26
N ASP A 165 11.05 8.79 33.57
CA ASP A 165 12.09 9.22 32.63
C ASP A 165 12.39 10.71 32.90
N TYR A 166 13.63 11.14 32.65
CA TYR A 166 14.04 12.53 32.87
C TYR A 166 13.15 13.55 32.13
N ARG A 167 12.60 13.16 30.98
CA ARG A 167 11.71 13.98 30.14
C ARG A 167 10.30 14.11 30.73
N LYS A 168 9.88 13.13 31.50
CA LYS A 168 8.58 13.14 32.21
C LYS A 168 8.65 13.88 33.53
N ARG A 169 9.85 14.25 34.02
CA ARG A 169 10.07 15.13 35.15
C ARG A 169 9.51 14.67 36.50
N GLN A 170 9.18 13.37 36.70
CA GLN A 170 8.63 12.85 37.96
C GLN A 170 9.54 13.13 39.14
N HIS A 171 10.87 13.13 38.95
CA HIS A 171 11.84 13.44 40.02
C HIS A 171 11.66 14.82 40.65
N LEU A 172 11.05 15.81 39.97
CA LEU A 172 10.75 17.12 40.52
C LEU A 172 9.60 17.07 41.54
N PHE A 173 8.66 16.15 41.37
CA PHE A 173 7.40 16.08 42.11
C PHE A 173 7.32 14.89 43.08
N GLN A 174 8.38 14.06 43.15
CA GLN A 174 8.40 12.81 43.91
C GLN A 174 8.18 12.98 45.41
N ASN A 175 8.36 14.20 45.97
CA ASN A 175 8.16 14.50 47.37
C ASN A 175 6.74 14.97 47.71
N ILE A 176 5.85 15.12 46.72
CA ILE A 176 4.45 15.48 46.98
C ILE A 176 3.71 14.21 47.39
N GLU A 177 3.34 14.11 48.67
CA GLU A 177 2.75 12.90 49.26
C GLU A 177 1.39 12.50 48.65
N SER A 178 0.64 13.49 48.13
CA SER A 178 -0.67 13.25 47.55
C SER A 178 -0.60 12.66 46.12
N ILE A 179 0.59 12.49 45.55
CA ILE A 179 0.80 11.91 44.20
C ILE A 179 1.27 10.47 44.36
N HIS A 180 0.58 9.55 43.67
CA HIS A 180 1.09 8.22 43.40
C HIS A 180 1.78 8.17 42.03
N PHE A 181 2.88 7.44 41.91
CA PHE A 181 3.65 7.29 40.69
C PHE A 181 3.61 5.84 40.21
N ALA A 182 3.32 5.64 38.94
CA ALA A 182 3.32 4.32 38.34
C ALA A 182 4.02 4.35 36.96
N GLY A 183 4.88 3.37 36.73
CA GLY A 183 5.62 3.19 35.47
C GLY A 183 7.03 2.67 35.70
N ASN A 184 7.64 2.14 34.64
CA ASN A 184 8.98 1.59 34.72
C ASN A 184 10.03 2.72 34.88
N ILE A 185 11.01 2.53 35.77
CA ILE A 185 12.00 3.54 36.16
C ILE A 185 13.25 3.41 35.31
N VAL A 186 13.66 4.52 34.66
CA VAL A 186 14.95 4.70 33.95
C VAL A 186 15.67 5.99 34.36
N ASP A 187 15.02 6.90 35.12
CA ASP A 187 15.63 8.12 35.62
C ASP A 187 16.29 7.88 36.97
N GLU A 188 17.62 7.87 37.01
CA GLU A 188 18.41 7.66 38.22
C GLU A 188 18.19 8.73 39.32
N ARG A 189 17.61 9.88 38.98
CA ARG A 189 17.27 10.95 39.93
C ARG A 189 15.96 10.69 40.69
N TYR A 190 15.19 9.69 40.23
CA TYR A 190 13.94 9.31 40.92
C TYR A 190 14.23 8.31 42.01
N ASP A 191 13.83 8.67 43.21
CA ASP A 191 13.98 7.83 44.41
C ASP A 191 12.66 7.14 44.76
N THR A 192 12.68 5.80 44.79
CA THR A 192 11.48 5.01 45.11
C THR A 192 11.06 5.20 46.58
N LYS A 193 9.83 5.68 46.76
CA LYS A 193 9.19 5.89 48.07
C LYS A 193 7.88 5.12 48.16
N ASN A 194 7.19 5.23 49.27
CA ASN A 194 5.90 4.57 49.53
C ASN A 194 4.78 4.96 48.56
N ASN A 195 4.94 6.07 47.82
CA ASN A 195 3.99 6.51 46.81
C ASN A 195 4.31 5.99 45.38
N TYR A 196 5.35 5.18 45.21
CA TYR A 196 5.62 4.48 43.98
C TYR A 196 4.94 3.11 43.96
N LEU A 197 4.14 2.85 42.93
CA LEU A 197 3.26 1.68 42.79
C LEU A 197 3.79 0.60 41.87
N GLY A 198 4.99 0.79 41.30
CA GLY A 198 5.52 -0.12 40.29
C GLY A 198 4.97 0.14 38.87
N GLU A 199 5.22 -0.81 37.99
CA GLU A 199 4.73 -0.78 36.62
C GLU A 199 3.32 -1.39 36.57
N TRP A 200 2.41 -0.72 35.87
CA TRP A 200 1.05 -1.21 35.65
C TRP A 200 0.92 -1.95 34.32
N THR A 201 0.21 -3.10 34.34
CA THR A 201 -0.26 -3.73 33.11
C THR A 201 -1.46 -2.97 32.53
N LYS A 202 -1.82 -3.22 31.29
CA LYS A 202 -3.01 -2.62 30.67
C LYS A 202 -4.30 -2.99 31.41
N GLU A 203 -4.44 -4.22 31.85
CA GLU A 203 -5.60 -4.70 32.62
C GLU A 203 -5.70 -3.93 33.97
N HIS A 204 -4.56 -3.77 34.66
CA HIS A 204 -4.53 -3.01 35.90
C HIS A 204 -4.89 -1.53 35.69
N LEU A 205 -4.41 -0.94 34.60
CA LEU A 205 -4.74 0.42 34.18
C LEU A 205 -6.25 0.58 33.95
N TYR A 206 -6.86 -0.30 33.19
CA TYR A 206 -8.28 -0.23 32.83
C TYR A 206 -9.18 -0.33 34.06
N GLU A 207 -8.82 -1.15 35.03
CA GLU A 207 -9.59 -1.37 36.26
C GLU A 207 -9.38 -0.28 37.31
N ASN A 208 -8.15 0.25 37.44
CA ASN A 208 -7.78 1.02 38.63
C ASN A 208 -7.57 2.52 38.40
N LEU A 209 -7.43 2.98 37.14
CA LEU A 209 -7.20 4.41 36.88
C LEU A 209 -8.35 5.28 37.43
N THR A 210 -9.58 4.81 37.29
CA THR A 210 -10.79 5.50 37.78
C THR A 210 -10.80 5.72 39.28
N GLU A 211 -9.96 5.05 40.07
CA GLU A 211 -9.90 5.18 41.53
C GLU A 211 -9.21 6.47 42.04
N TYR A 212 -8.63 7.27 41.13
CA TYR A 212 -7.91 8.50 41.45
C TYR A 212 -8.74 9.75 41.19
N GLY A 213 -8.33 10.88 41.79
CA GLY A 213 -9.02 12.16 41.61
C GLY A 213 -8.67 12.86 40.33
N ASN A 214 -7.40 12.86 39.92
CA ASN A 214 -6.91 13.41 38.66
C ASN A 214 -5.58 12.77 38.23
N LEU A 215 -5.18 13.03 36.96
CA LEU A 215 -3.91 12.59 36.40
C LEU A 215 -2.96 13.76 36.23
N ILE A 216 -1.66 13.51 36.42
CA ILE A 216 -0.58 14.47 36.20
C ILE A 216 0.29 14.01 35.06
N LEU A 217 0.63 14.92 34.13
CA LEU A 217 1.61 14.71 33.08
C LEU A 217 2.35 16.01 32.73
N LEU A 218 3.47 16.24 33.42
CA LEU A 218 4.27 17.48 33.30
C LEU A 218 5.53 17.27 32.46
N SER A 219 5.41 16.48 31.37
CA SER A 219 6.51 16.16 30.47
C SER A 219 6.98 17.37 29.67
N ASP A 220 8.24 17.32 29.17
CA ASP A 220 8.87 18.34 28.34
C ASP A 220 8.65 18.19 26.83
N GLY A 221 7.86 17.21 26.42
CA GLY A 221 7.44 16.97 25.05
C GLY A 221 6.49 15.80 24.95
N GLU A 222 5.44 15.96 24.18
CA GLU A 222 4.46 14.94 23.82
C GLU A 222 4.01 15.16 22.37
N ALA A 223 3.82 14.08 21.62
CA ALA A 223 3.22 14.17 20.30
C ALA A 223 1.68 14.29 20.41
N HIS A 224 1.04 13.30 21.02
CA HIS A 224 -0.35 13.29 21.45
C HIS A 224 -0.51 12.18 22.49
N SER A 225 -0.56 12.54 23.76
CA SER A 225 -0.41 11.60 24.87
C SER A 225 -1.62 10.71 25.06
N LEU A 226 -1.45 9.39 24.97
CA LEU A 226 -2.51 8.40 25.21
C LEU A 226 -3.03 8.48 26.64
N VAL A 227 -2.16 8.62 27.63
CA VAL A 227 -2.54 8.58 29.04
C VAL A 227 -3.48 9.73 29.44
N ILE A 228 -3.46 10.85 28.74
CA ILE A 228 -4.41 11.96 28.95
C ILE A 228 -5.82 11.53 28.52
N MET A 229 -5.95 10.92 27.37
CA MET A 229 -7.25 10.42 26.87
C MET A 229 -7.76 9.24 27.69
N GLU A 230 -6.84 8.38 28.16
CA GLU A 230 -7.11 7.29 29.10
C GLU A 230 -7.65 7.84 30.45
N ALA A 231 -7.06 8.93 30.96
CA ALA A 231 -7.55 9.61 32.14
C ALA A 231 -8.98 10.13 31.96
N PHE A 232 -9.26 10.80 30.86
CA PHE A 232 -10.63 11.25 30.58
C PHE A 232 -11.61 10.09 30.46
N ALA A 233 -11.23 8.98 29.81
CA ALA A 233 -12.07 7.78 29.75
C ALA A 233 -12.36 7.17 31.12
N ALA A 234 -11.44 7.29 32.07
CA ALA A 234 -11.61 6.88 33.45
C ALA A 234 -12.33 7.94 34.34
N GLY A 235 -12.69 9.10 33.78
CA GLY A 235 -13.38 10.18 34.48
C GLY A 235 -12.44 11.09 35.28
N LEU A 236 -11.15 11.17 34.96
CA LEU A 236 -10.16 12.00 35.63
C LEU A 236 -9.89 13.29 34.85
N GLY A 237 -9.88 14.43 35.57
CA GLY A 237 -9.27 15.64 35.02
C GLY A 237 -7.75 15.53 34.97
N VAL A 238 -7.10 16.49 34.32
CA VAL A 238 -5.66 16.42 34.10
C VAL A 238 -4.94 17.72 34.45
N VAL A 239 -3.71 17.58 35.00
CA VAL A 239 -2.75 18.66 35.16
C VAL A 239 -1.55 18.37 34.28
N ILE A 240 -1.32 19.21 33.28
CA ILE A 240 -0.40 18.94 32.20
C ILE A 240 0.58 20.09 31.97
N SER A 241 1.72 19.82 31.30
CA SER A 241 2.62 20.85 30.81
C SER A 241 2.08 21.54 29.54
N GLU A 242 2.67 22.67 29.17
CA GLU A 242 2.36 23.34 27.89
C GLU A 242 2.62 22.46 26.67
N PHE A 243 3.49 21.46 26.77
CA PHE A 243 3.85 20.55 25.68
C PHE A 243 2.94 19.32 25.57
N ALA A 244 2.00 19.12 26.51
CA ALA A 244 1.09 17.99 26.51
C ALA A 244 -0.37 18.36 26.12
N LYS A 245 -0.62 19.59 25.69
CA LYS A 245 -1.95 20.14 25.45
C LYS A 245 -2.55 19.89 24.06
N ALA A 246 -1.84 19.17 23.20
CA ALA A 246 -2.27 18.93 21.82
C ALA A 246 -3.70 18.36 21.74
N ASN A 247 -4.52 18.93 20.85
CA ASN A 247 -5.91 18.54 20.57
C ASN A 247 -6.89 18.66 21.75
N LEU A 248 -6.54 19.35 22.83
CA LEU A 248 -7.41 19.52 23.98
C LEU A 248 -8.17 20.86 23.93
N ASP A 249 -9.43 20.85 24.38
CA ASP A 249 -10.22 22.05 24.62
C ASP A 249 -9.83 22.66 25.97
N LEU A 250 -8.97 23.68 25.91
CA LEU A 250 -8.40 24.32 27.11
C LEU A 250 -9.40 25.17 27.88
N ASP A 251 -10.62 25.39 27.39
CA ASP A 251 -11.68 26.05 28.13
C ASP A 251 -12.35 25.13 29.20
N LYS A 252 -12.04 23.84 29.15
CA LYS A 252 -12.51 22.84 30.12
C LYS A 252 -11.81 23.00 31.47
N LYS A 253 -12.55 23.26 32.52
CA LYS A 253 -12.02 23.49 33.87
C LYS A 253 -11.32 22.29 34.53
N PHE A 254 -11.56 21.09 33.99
CA PHE A 254 -10.88 19.87 34.42
C PHE A 254 -9.53 19.65 33.69
N ILE A 255 -9.12 20.59 32.84
CA ILE A 255 -7.81 20.63 32.20
C ILE A 255 -7.03 21.81 32.73
N THR A 256 -5.95 21.56 33.45
CA THR A 256 -5.08 22.59 34.01
C THR A 256 -3.72 22.52 33.34
N VAL A 257 -3.31 23.60 32.66
CA VAL A 257 -2.01 23.70 31.99
C VAL A 257 -1.03 24.47 32.88
N ILE A 258 0.10 23.85 33.23
CA ILE A 258 1.18 24.49 34.00
C ILE A 258 2.13 25.20 33.05
N PRO A 259 2.29 26.53 33.17
CA PRO A 259 3.26 27.25 32.34
C PRO A 259 4.70 26.77 32.61
N GLU A 260 5.53 26.64 31.55
CA GLU A 260 6.92 26.16 31.68
C GLU A 260 7.76 26.96 32.70
N LYS A 261 7.57 28.28 32.74
CA LYS A 261 8.23 29.15 33.73
C LYS A 261 7.87 28.83 35.19
N LYS A 262 6.75 28.10 35.42
CA LYS A 262 6.26 27.70 36.74
C LYS A 262 6.50 26.24 37.08
N ILE A 263 7.04 25.45 36.17
CA ILE A 263 7.20 23.99 36.37
C ILE A 263 8.08 23.61 37.55
N LYS A 264 9.03 24.48 37.95
CA LYS A 264 9.94 24.29 39.08
C LYS A 264 9.42 24.90 40.39
N ASP A 265 8.32 25.62 40.36
CA ASP A 265 7.64 26.20 41.53
C ASP A 265 6.71 25.13 42.13
N ILE A 266 7.27 24.28 42.99
CA ILE A 266 6.60 23.07 43.47
C ILE A 266 5.31 23.40 44.23
N ASP A 267 5.33 24.45 45.05
CA ASP A 267 4.15 24.88 45.82
C ASP A 267 3.02 25.34 44.89
N TYR A 268 3.37 26.07 43.81
CA TYR A 268 2.41 26.47 42.78
C TYR A 268 1.83 25.26 42.07
N VAL A 269 2.68 24.30 41.64
CA VAL A 269 2.25 23.10 40.92
C VAL A 269 1.33 22.26 41.83
N GLU A 270 1.71 22.05 43.09
CA GLU A 270 0.89 21.30 44.04
C GLU A 270 -0.47 21.95 44.28
N ALA A 271 -0.53 23.27 44.43
CA ALA A 271 -1.80 24.00 44.55
C ALA A 271 -2.70 23.80 43.33
N GLN A 272 -2.12 23.84 42.10
CA GLN A 272 -2.89 23.58 40.87
C GLN A 272 -3.37 22.14 40.77
N ILE A 273 -2.58 21.17 41.21
CA ILE A 273 -2.97 19.75 41.28
C ILE A 273 -4.17 19.56 42.22
N ILE A 274 -4.13 20.15 43.41
CA ILE A 274 -5.22 20.07 44.37
C ILE A 274 -6.49 20.72 43.83
N GLN A 275 -6.41 21.92 43.29
CA GLN A 275 -7.55 22.63 42.69
C GLN A 275 -8.20 21.85 41.55
N ASN A 276 -7.40 21.30 40.66
CA ASN A 276 -7.89 20.49 39.53
C ASN A 276 -8.57 19.21 40.05
N ARG A 277 -7.97 18.54 41.04
CA ARG A 277 -8.51 17.33 41.65
C ARG A 277 -9.86 17.55 42.31
N GLU A 278 -10.01 18.63 43.10
CA GLU A 278 -11.25 19.02 43.75
C GLU A 278 -12.36 19.27 42.69
N TYR A 279 -12.04 19.97 41.60
CA TYR A 279 -13.00 20.16 40.52
C TYR A 279 -13.37 18.83 39.86
N SER A 280 -12.38 18.03 39.50
CA SER A 280 -12.53 16.78 38.73
C SER A 280 -13.42 15.76 39.44
N ILE A 281 -13.28 15.61 40.76
CA ILE A 281 -14.09 14.66 41.53
C ILE A 281 -15.59 14.94 41.41
N HIS A 282 -15.99 16.20 41.31
CA HIS A 282 -17.39 16.58 41.19
C HIS A 282 -17.92 16.60 39.76
N HIS A 283 -17.04 16.40 38.75
CA HIS A 283 -17.38 16.51 37.31
C HIS A 283 -16.99 15.26 36.52
N ARG A 284 -16.82 14.12 37.16
CA ARG A 284 -16.30 12.88 36.54
C ARG A 284 -17.08 12.42 35.34
N GLU A 285 -18.43 12.50 35.38
CA GLU A 285 -19.28 12.14 34.25
C GLU A 285 -19.10 13.11 33.07
N GLU A 286 -19.00 14.42 33.31
CA GLU A 286 -18.71 15.41 32.28
C GLU A 286 -17.37 15.10 31.58
N ILE A 287 -16.35 14.78 32.40
CA ILE A 287 -15.01 14.42 31.90
C ILE A 287 -15.09 13.16 31.02
N ARG A 288 -15.80 12.14 31.51
CA ARG A 288 -15.97 10.89 30.77
C ARG A 288 -16.73 11.11 29.44
N GLN A 289 -17.74 11.98 29.40
CA GLN A 289 -18.45 12.33 28.16
C GLN A 289 -17.52 13.05 27.16
N TYR A 290 -16.63 13.92 27.68
CA TYR A 290 -15.62 14.57 26.84
C TYR A 290 -14.68 13.57 26.18
N ALA A 291 -14.32 12.47 26.86
CA ALA A 291 -13.46 11.41 26.33
C ALA A 291 -14.02 10.74 25.05
N LYS A 292 -15.35 10.77 24.84
CA LYS A 292 -15.97 10.20 23.62
C LYS A 292 -15.53 10.87 22.34
N SER A 293 -15.09 12.13 22.40
CA SER A 293 -14.51 12.83 21.27
C SER A 293 -13.18 12.21 20.80
N PHE A 294 -12.51 11.48 21.69
CA PHE A 294 -11.26 10.77 21.44
C PHE A 294 -11.44 9.25 21.27
N GLU A 295 -12.67 8.73 21.33
CA GLU A 295 -12.91 7.32 21.06
C GLU A 295 -12.43 6.94 19.66
N TRP A 296 -11.75 5.78 19.51
CA TRP A 296 -11.19 5.36 18.23
C TRP A 296 -12.18 5.40 17.08
N LYS A 297 -13.43 4.96 17.29
CA LYS A 297 -14.44 4.98 16.22
C LYS A 297 -14.74 6.40 15.76
N THR A 298 -14.84 7.35 16.68
CA THR A 298 -15.04 8.77 16.40
C THR A 298 -13.85 9.36 15.64
N VAL A 299 -12.63 9.09 16.09
CA VAL A 299 -11.39 9.56 15.45
C VAL A 299 -11.25 8.97 14.03
N ILE A 300 -11.51 7.69 13.87
CA ILE A 300 -11.43 7.01 12.58
C ILE A 300 -12.42 7.62 11.58
N GLN A 301 -13.67 7.81 11.99
CA GLN A 301 -14.72 8.33 11.11
C GLN A 301 -14.52 9.81 10.75
N ASN A 302 -14.02 10.63 11.68
CA ASN A 302 -13.93 12.08 11.48
C ASN A 302 -12.59 12.52 10.86
N TYR A 303 -11.51 11.76 11.03
CA TYR A 303 -10.16 12.17 10.63
C TYR A 303 -9.45 11.15 9.75
N TYR A 304 -9.41 9.89 10.17
CA TYR A 304 -8.56 8.88 9.52
C TYR A 304 -9.11 8.44 8.16
N ILE A 305 -10.37 8.02 8.11
CA ILE A 305 -10.99 7.58 6.84
C ILE A 305 -11.11 8.72 5.83
N PRO A 306 -11.57 9.94 6.19
CA PRO A 306 -11.58 11.05 5.25
C PRO A 306 -10.21 11.41 4.68
N SER A 307 -9.15 11.28 5.50
CA SER A 307 -7.76 11.50 5.05
C SER A 307 -7.31 10.44 4.05
N ILE A 308 -7.64 9.17 4.30
CA ILE A 308 -7.35 8.06 3.38
C ILE A 308 -8.10 8.24 2.06
N GLU A 309 -9.39 8.53 2.10
CA GLU A 309 -10.22 8.74 0.91
C GLU A 309 -9.67 9.88 0.04
N LYS A 310 -9.26 10.97 0.68
CA LYS A 310 -8.61 12.09 -0.02
C LYS A 310 -7.27 11.67 -0.65
N LEU A 311 -6.47 10.84 0.03
CA LEU A 311 -5.20 10.34 -0.51
C LEU A 311 -5.41 9.37 -1.67
N ILE A 312 -6.42 8.51 -1.61
CA ILE A 312 -6.77 7.61 -2.71
C ILE A 312 -7.28 8.42 -3.92
N ALA A 313 -8.15 9.40 -3.69
CA ALA A 313 -8.69 10.26 -4.75
C ALA A 313 -7.61 11.13 -5.42
N ASN A 314 -6.60 11.56 -4.65
CA ASN A 314 -5.49 12.39 -5.13
C ASN A 314 -4.32 11.58 -5.72
N GLN A 315 -4.41 10.24 -5.82
CA GLN A 315 -3.40 9.50 -6.56
C GLN A 315 -3.32 10.09 -7.98
N PRO A 316 -2.11 10.42 -8.47
CA PRO A 316 -1.98 10.81 -9.86
C PRO A 316 -2.57 9.66 -10.69
N LYS A 317 -3.70 9.93 -11.33
CA LYS A 317 -4.16 9.03 -12.39
C LYS A 317 -3.03 9.00 -13.40
N PRO A 318 -2.61 7.81 -13.87
CA PRO A 318 -1.61 7.75 -14.93
C PRO A 318 -2.06 8.71 -16.03
N GLU A 319 -1.20 9.66 -16.41
CA GLU A 319 -1.48 10.50 -17.57
C GLU A 319 -1.52 9.58 -18.77
N LEU A 320 -2.74 9.28 -19.20
CA LEU A 320 -2.96 8.43 -20.36
C LEU A 320 -2.43 9.16 -21.59
N PRO A 321 -1.70 8.50 -22.48
CA PRO A 321 -1.23 9.11 -23.72
C PRO A 321 -2.40 9.74 -24.47
N VAL A 322 -2.31 11.03 -24.75
CA VAL A 322 -3.37 11.73 -25.46
C VAL A 322 -3.25 11.40 -26.96
N TYR A 323 -4.03 10.44 -27.41
CA TYR A 323 -4.19 10.13 -28.84
C TYR A 323 -5.09 11.16 -29.53
N SER A 324 -4.80 12.46 -29.34
CA SER A 324 -5.62 13.55 -29.87
C SER A 324 -4.78 14.52 -30.70
N GLY A 325 -5.33 14.95 -31.81
CA GLY A 325 -4.95 16.14 -32.54
C GLY A 325 -4.32 15.96 -33.93
N GLU A 326 -3.37 15.07 -34.13
CA GLU A 326 -2.79 14.83 -35.46
C GLU A 326 -3.17 13.45 -36.01
N ARG A 327 -3.46 13.41 -37.33
CA ARG A 327 -3.70 12.14 -38.02
C ARG A 327 -2.46 11.26 -37.97
N ASN A 328 -2.62 10.01 -37.53
CA ASN A 328 -1.54 9.04 -37.53
C ASN A 328 -1.11 8.69 -38.95
N LYS A 329 0.04 9.18 -39.37
CA LYS A 329 0.58 8.93 -40.72
C LYS A 329 1.09 7.50 -40.90
N ALA A 330 1.22 6.74 -39.83
CA ALA A 330 1.73 5.36 -39.85
C ALA A 330 0.62 4.29 -39.85
N VAL A 331 -0.65 4.67 -39.88
CA VAL A 331 -1.81 3.74 -39.87
C VAL A 331 -1.66 2.61 -40.88
N TYR A 332 -1.16 2.90 -42.06
CA TYR A 332 -0.99 1.93 -43.15
C TYR A 332 -0.11 0.74 -42.75
N LYS A 333 0.75 0.89 -41.73
CA LYS A 333 1.63 -0.19 -41.25
C LYS A 333 0.88 -1.30 -40.53
N LEU A 334 -0.31 -1.02 -40.00
CA LEU A 334 -1.20 -1.99 -39.40
C LEU A 334 -2.43 -2.32 -40.28
N ASN A 335 -2.39 -2.00 -41.58
CA ASN A 335 -3.43 -2.48 -42.51
C ASN A 335 -3.47 -4.02 -42.50
N ASN A 336 -4.68 -4.57 -42.55
CA ASN A 336 -4.92 -6.01 -42.53
C ASN A 336 -4.44 -6.69 -41.22
N PHE A 337 -4.37 -5.93 -40.11
CA PHE A 337 -3.91 -6.43 -38.80
C PHE A 337 -4.64 -7.71 -38.36
N GLY A 338 -5.87 -7.87 -38.78
CA GLY A 338 -6.73 -9.01 -38.44
C GLY A 338 -7.65 -8.70 -37.25
N PRO A 339 -8.46 -9.66 -36.86
CA PRO A 339 -9.34 -9.50 -35.69
C PRO A 339 -8.51 -9.30 -34.42
N LEU A 340 -8.75 -8.20 -33.72
CA LEU A 340 -8.12 -7.87 -32.45
C LEU A 340 -9.10 -8.07 -31.30
N TYR A 341 -8.80 -8.98 -30.39
CA TYR A 341 -9.54 -9.19 -29.14
C TYR A 341 -8.70 -8.70 -27.97
N TYR A 342 -9.24 -7.80 -27.14
CA TYR A 342 -8.54 -7.39 -25.94
C TYR A 342 -9.31 -7.69 -24.67
N ILE A 343 -8.58 -8.04 -23.63
CA ILE A 343 -9.06 -8.49 -22.34
C ILE A 343 -8.98 -7.32 -21.38
N ASN A 344 -10.12 -6.97 -20.76
CA ASN A 344 -10.19 -5.86 -19.81
C ASN A 344 -11.15 -6.21 -18.68
N LEU A 345 -10.80 -5.85 -17.44
CA LEU A 345 -11.65 -5.99 -16.26
C LEU A 345 -12.76 -4.93 -16.26
N ASP A 346 -13.99 -5.36 -15.98
CA ASP A 346 -15.14 -4.44 -15.94
C ASP A 346 -14.97 -3.34 -14.87
N GLY A 347 -14.19 -3.60 -13.82
CA GLY A 347 -13.81 -2.62 -12.80
C GLY A 347 -12.72 -1.64 -13.22
N GLN A 348 -12.23 -1.67 -14.46
CA GLN A 348 -11.18 -0.80 -14.98
C GLN A 348 -11.58 -0.07 -16.26
N PRO A 349 -12.62 0.78 -16.24
CA PRO A 349 -13.14 1.47 -17.43
C PRO A 349 -12.15 2.49 -18.02
N GLU A 350 -11.19 2.98 -17.23
CA GLU A 350 -10.18 3.92 -17.69
C GLU A 350 -9.20 3.25 -18.66
N ARG A 351 -8.76 2.01 -18.37
CA ARG A 351 -7.91 1.20 -19.25
C ARG A 351 -8.65 0.83 -20.54
N ASP A 352 -9.96 0.53 -20.44
CA ASP A 352 -10.82 0.31 -21.60
C ASP A 352 -10.88 1.55 -22.50
N THR A 353 -11.13 2.72 -21.92
CA THR A 353 -11.19 3.99 -22.66
C THR A 353 -9.87 4.28 -23.38
N GLU A 354 -8.76 4.01 -22.75
CA GLU A 354 -7.45 4.20 -23.35
C GLU A 354 -7.17 3.23 -24.50
N MET A 355 -7.48 1.94 -24.30
CA MET A 355 -7.33 0.92 -25.36
C MET A 355 -8.17 1.28 -26.58
N GLN A 356 -9.42 1.70 -26.39
CA GLN A 356 -10.31 2.17 -27.44
C GLN A 356 -9.75 3.40 -28.17
N SER A 357 -9.18 4.36 -27.42
CA SER A 357 -8.60 5.58 -27.98
C SER A 357 -7.36 5.26 -28.83
N MET A 358 -6.49 4.38 -28.35
CA MET A 358 -5.32 3.92 -29.09
C MET A 358 -5.73 3.16 -30.36
N CYS A 359 -6.68 2.25 -30.27
CA CYS A 359 -7.15 1.51 -31.45
C CYS A 359 -7.79 2.44 -32.49
N LYS A 360 -8.58 3.41 -32.04
CA LYS A 360 -9.13 4.45 -32.92
C LYS A 360 -8.02 5.27 -33.61
N TYR A 361 -6.95 5.62 -32.90
CA TYR A 361 -5.80 6.34 -33.43
C TYR A 361 -5.04 5.53 -34.52
N TRP A 362 -5.04 4.20 -34.37
CA TRP A 362 -4.45 3.27 -35.34
C TRP A 362 -5.45 2.75 -36.39
N GLU A 363 -6.69 3.26 -36.40
CA GLU A 363 -7.78 2.82 -37.28
C GLU A 363 -8.06 1.31 -37.18
N LEU A 364 -7.91 0.75 -35.95
CA LEU A 364 -8.22 -0.64 -35.62
C LEU A 364 -9.61 -0.76 -35.01
N ASP A 365 -10.32 -1.86 -35.26
CA ASP A 365 -11.64 -2.17 -34.70
C ASP A 365 -11.52 -3.32 -33.67
N PRO A 366 -11.28 -3.02 -32.39
CA PRO A 366 -11.04 -4.04 -31.38
C PRO A 366 -12.33 -4.60 -30.81
N ILE A 367 -12.31 -5.86 -30.43
CA ILE A 367 -13.40 -6.56 -29.73
C ILE A 367 -13.03 -6.70 -28.26
N ARG A 368 -13.73 -6.00 -27.38
CA ARG A 368 -13.53 -6.11 -25.93
C ARG A 368 -14.05 -7.44 -25.40
N VAL A 369 -13.28 -8.09 -24.56
CA VAL A 369 -13.66 -9.29 -23.79
C VAL A 369 -13.58 -8.97 -22.30
N SER A 370 -14.74 -9.00 -21.62
CA SER A 370 -14.80 -8.83 -20.16
C SER A 370 -14.04 -9.95 -19.46
N ALA A 371 -13.04 -9.58 -18.67
CA ALA A 371 -12.17 -10.49 -17.94
C ALA A 371 -12.83 -11.05 -16.69
N PHE A 372 -12.39 -12.23 -16.24
CA PHE A 372 -12.71 -12.77 -14.93
C PHE A 372 -11.79 -12.15 -13.86
N ASP A 373 -12.37 -11.52 -12.85
CA ASP A 373 -11.61 -10.94 -11.73
C ASP A 373 -11.39 -11.98 -10.63
N GLY A 374 -10.18 -12.56 -10.55
CA GLY A 374 -9.81 -13.52 -9.53
C GLY A 374 -9.54 -12.90 -8.16
N ARG A 375 -9.41 -11.57 -8.04
CA ARG A 375 -9.07 -10.87 -6.78
C ARG A 375 -10.27 -10.75 -5.84
N HIS A 376 -11.48 -10.68 -6.39
CA HIS A 376 -12.71 -10.35 -5.67
C HIS A 376 -13.81 -11.40 -5.78
N GLY A 377 -13.50 -12.59 -6.28
CA GLY A 377 -14.51 -13.61 -6.49
C GLY A 377 -14.00 -15.04 -6.38
N ASP A 378 -14.90 -15.94 -6.00
CA ASP A 378 -14.68 -17.37 -6.12
C ASP A 378 -14.86 -17.78 -7.59
N LEU A 379 -13.74 -18.10 -8.26
CA LEU A 379 -13.74 -18.59 -9.64
C LEU A 379 -14.08 -20.09 -9.78
N ASN A 380 -14.38 -20.79 -8.69
CA ASN A 380 -14.72 -22.22 -8.73
C ASN A 380 -15.93 -22.51 -9.63
N HIS A 381 -16.84 -21.56 -9.79
CA HIS A 381 -18.01 -21.71 -10.66
C HIS A 381 -17.65 -21.77 -12.15
N ILE A 382 -16.48 -21.26 -12.56
CA ILE A 382 -16.00 -21.30 -13.95
C ILE A 382 -14.95 -22.40 -14.18
N LEU A 383 -14.45 -23.04 -13.14
CA LEU A 383 -13.47 -24.11 -13.25
C LEU A 383 -14.13 -25.49 -13.29
N GLU A 384 -13.52 -26.41 -14.02
CA GLU A 384 -13.85 -27.82 -14.10
C GLU A 384 -12.67 -28.64 -13.58
N GLY A 385 -12.90 -29.49 -12.57
CA GLY A 385 -11.86 -30.34 -11.98
C GLY A 385 -11.27 -29.79 -10.67
N SER A 386 -10.03 -30.17 -10.33
CA SER A 386 -9.35 -29.76 -9.10
C SER A 386 -8.96 -28.27 -9.14
N HIS A 387 -9.13 -27.59 -8.03
CA HIS A 387 -8.83 -26.16 -7.88
C HIS A 387 -7.47 -25.89 -7.22
N ASP A 388 -6.77 -26.93 -6.77
CA ASP A 388 -5.41 -26.81 -6.20
C ASP A 388 -4.34 -27.06 -7.29
N ILE A 389 -4.18 -26.08 -8.16
CA ILE A 389 -3.29 -26.13 -9.31
C ILE A 389 -2.02 -25.29 -9.14
N GLY A 390 -1.75 -24.76 -7.94
CA GLY A 390 -0.51 -24.03 -7.60
C GLY A 390 -0.34 -22.67 -8.29
N ILE A 391 -1.46 -22.03 -8.68
CA ILE A 391 -1.48 -20.66 -9.21
C ILE A 391 -2.42 -19.76 -8.39
N THR A 392 -2.16 -18.46 -8.42
CA THR A 392 -2.96 -17.48 -7.67
C THR A 392 -4.34 -17.26 -8.31
N PRO A 393 -5.34 -16.78 -7.55
CA PRO A 393 -6.65 -16.44 -8.11
C PRO A 393 -6.58 -15.41 -9.25
N GLY A 394 -5.64 -14.45 -9.19
CA GLY A 394 -5.38 -13.49 -10.28
C GLY A 394 -4.88 -14.19 -11.55
N GLU A 395 -3.96 -15.14 -11.43
CA GLU A 395 -3.47 -15.95 -12.55
C GLU A 395 -4.58 -16.84 -13.14
N VAL A 396 -5.46 -17.40 -12.29
CA VAL A 396 -6.66 -18.12 -12.76
C VAL A 396 -7.57 -17.21 -13.57
N GLY A 397 -7.85 -16.01 -13.08
CA GLY A 397 -8.65 -15.01 -13.79
C GLY A 397 -8.05 -14.64 -15.14
N CYS A 398 -6.73 -14.45 -15.21
CA CYS A 398 -6.00 -14.16 -16.44
C CYS A 398 -6.13 -15.29 -17.48
N VAL A 399 -5.69 -16.51 -17.14
CA VAL A 399 -5.69 -17.62 -18.09
C VAL A 399 -7.10 -17.99 -18.59
N THR A 400 -8.10 -17.94 -17.71
CA THR A 400 -9.49 -18.23 -18.12
C THR A 400 -10.08 -17.12 -18.99
N SER A 401 -9.67 -15.88 -18.80
CA SER A 401 -10.08 -14.75 -19.64
C SER A 401 -9.48 -14.86 -21.06
N HIS A 402 -8.20 -15.25 -21.19
CA HIS A 402 -7.60 -15.54 -22.48
C HIS A 402 -8.29 -16.71 -23.19
N LEU A 403 -8.56 -17.82 -22.50
CA LEU A 403 -9.31 -18.94 -23.07
C LEU A 403 -10.73 -18.54 -23.50
N LYS A 404 -11.40 -17.67 -22.75
CA LYS A 404 -12.70 -17.10 -23.11
C LYS A 404 -12.61 -16.29 -24.41
N ALA A 405 -11.60 -15.43 -24.54
CA ALA A 405 -11.38 -14.62 -25.74
C ALA A 405 -11.09 -15.49 -26.97
N ILE A 406 -10.20 -16.47 -26.83
CA ILE A 406 -9.85 -17.43 -27.90
C ILE A 406 -11.08 -18.21 -28.34
N LYS A 407 -11.88 -18.70 -27.38
CA LYS A 407 -13.13 -19.44 -27.69
C LYS A 407 -14.15 -18.53 -28.39
N GLN A 408 -14.30 -17.28 -27.92
CA GLN A 408 -15.20 -16.31 -28.56
C GLN A 408 -14.83 -16.10 -30.03
N TRP A 409 -13.55 -15.79 -30.30
CA TRP A 409 -13.06 -15.65 -31.66
C TRP A 409 -13.35 -16.90 -32.52
N TYR A 410 -12.94 -18.07 -32.03
CA TYR A 410 -13.08 -19.33 -32.74
C TYR A 410 -14.53 -19.64 -33.14
N MET A 411 -15.50 -19.28 -32.27
CA MET A 411 -16.91 -19.54 -32.49
C MET A 411 -17.63 -18.48 -33.33
N THR A 412 -17.06 -17.28 -33.49
CA THR A 412 -17.74 -16.14 -34.12
C THR A 412 -17.18 -15.74 -35.49
N THR A 413 -16.01 -16.22 -35.85
CA THR A 413 -15.36 -15.87 -37.14
C THR A 413 -14.70 -17.10 -37.77
N ASP A 414 -14.32 -16.99 -39.05
CA ASP A 414 -13.56 -18.03 -39.81
C ASP A 414 -12.18 -17.55 -40.21
N THR A 415 -11.68 -16.45 -39.66
CA THR A 415 -10.34 -15.93 -39.99
C THR A 415 -9.24 -16.93 -39.64
N PRO A 416 -8.15 -17.02 -40.39
CA PRO A 416 -7.10 -18.03 -40.21
C PRO A 416 -6.32 -17.82 -38.91
N TYR A 417 -6.23 -16.57 -38.42
CA TYR A 417 -5.61 -16.18 -37.16
C TYR A 417 -6.34 -15.00 -36.52
N ALA A 418 -6.05 -14.72 -35.28
CA ALA A 418 -6.45 -13.49 -34.57
C ALA A 418 -5.37 -13.03 -33.60
N ILE A 419 -5.42 -11.76 -33.26
CA ILE A 419 -4.56 -11.11 -32.28
C ILE A 419 -5.32 -10.99 -30.96
N PHE A 420 -4.65 -11.33 -29.87
CA PHE A 420 -5.14 -11.19 -28.50
C PHE A 420 -4.22 -10.24 -27.75
N ALA A 421 -4.82 -9.33 -27.00
CA ALA A 421 -4.09 -8.34 -26.22
C ALA A 421 -4.67 -8.18 -24.80
N GLU A 422 -3.84 -7.75 -23.88
CA GLU A 422 -4.28 -7.17 -22.61
C GLU A 422 -4.50 -5.66 -22.80
N ASP A 423 -5.23 -5.04 -21.88
CA ASP A 423 -5.63 -3.64 -21.98
C ASP A 423 -4.49 -2.63 -21.70
N ASP A 424 -3.28 -3.12 -21.47
CA ASP A 424 -2.05 -2.33 -21.31
C ASP A 424 -1.06 -2.41 -22.47
N VAL A 425 -1.39 -3.09 -23.55
CA VAL A 425 -0.55 -3.10 -24.75
C VAL A 425 -0.47 -1.72 -25.40
N SER A 426 0.65 -1.43 -26.08
CA SER A 426 0.81 -0.26 -26.94
C SER A 426 1.29 -0.67 -28.34
N PHE A 427 0.60 -0.14 -29.37
CA PHE A 427 0.98 -0.33 -30.78
C PHE A 427 1.90 0.78 -31.30
N ASP A 428 2.35 1.70 -30.47
CA ASP A 428 3.10 2.89 -30.87
C ASP A 428 4.47 2.61 -31.50
N THR A 429 5.06 1.46 -31.21
CA THR A 429 6.29 0.99 -31.85
C THR A 429 6.15 0.80 -33.36
N ALA A 430 4.94 0.52 -33.86
CA ALA A 430 4.68 0.35 -35.28
C ALA A 430 5.06 1.60 -36.11
N ARG A 431 5.02 2.81 -35.53
CA ARG A 431 5.47 4.04 -36.21
C ARG A 431 6.94 4.04 -36.62
N PHE A 432 7.76 3.25 -35.92
CA PHE A 432 9.20 3.15 -36.17
C PHE A 432 9.56 2.04 -37.14
N TRP A 433 8.62 1.12 -37.48
CA TRP A 433 8.90 0.03 -38.41
C TRP A 433 9.18 0.56 -39.81
N ASN A 434 10.03 -0.12 -40.55
CA ASN A 434 10.27 0.08 -41.97
C ASN A 434 9.60 -1.01 -42.84
N PHE A 435 8.62 -1.72 -42.27
CA PHE A 435 7.78 -2.74 -42.89
C PHE A 435 6.30 -2.53 -42.47
N THR A 436 5.41 -3.29 -43.12
CA THR A 436 3.98 -3.35 -42.82
C THR A 436 3.62 -4.67 -42.16
N TRP A 437 2.41 -4.74 -41.57
CA TRP A 437 1.89 -5.97 -40.99
C TRP A 437 1.79 -7.11 -42.01
N ASP A 438 1.39 -6.83 -43.25
CA ASP A 438 1.32 -7.82 -44.32
C ASP A 438 2.71 -8.42 -44.59
N GLU A 439 3.72 -7.57 -44.75
CA GLU A 439 5.11 -8.01 -44.95
C GLU A 439 5.66 -8.83 -43.78
N PHE A 440 5.23 -8.52 -42.55
CA PHE A 440 5.56 -9.30 -41.37
C PHE A 440 4.92 -10.69 -41.44
N VAL A 441 3.61 -10.76 -41.69
CA VAL A 441 2.86 -12.03 -41.73
C VAL A 441 3.39 -12.95 -42.85
N GLU A 442 3.77 -12.40 -44.02
CA GLU A 442 4.36 -13.16 -45.12
C GLU A 442 5.72 -13.80 -44.76
N LYS A 443 6.44 -13.23 -43.79
CA LYS A 443 7.76 -13.72 -43.36
C LYS A 443 7.70 -14.67 -42.16
N LEU A 444 6.52 -14.98 -41.63
CA LEU A 444 6.38 -15.93 -40.54
C LEU A 444 6.82 -17.34 -40.97
N PRO A 445 7.46 -18.11 -40.08
CA PRO A 445 7.73 -19.53 -40.32
C PRO A 445 6.43 -20.26 -40.63
N TYR A 446 6.39 -21.05 -41.71
CA TYR A 446 5.14 -21.67 -42.18
C TYR A 446 4.47 -22.62 -41.16
N ASP A 447 5.19 -23.06 -40.16
CA ASP A 447 4.74 -23.99 -39.10
C ASP A 447 4.36 -23.29 -37.80
N TRP A 448 4.20 -21.95 -37.79
CA TRP A 448 3.83 -21.24 -36.59
C TRP A 448 2.41 -21.57 -36.10
N ASP A 449 2.27 -21.84 -34.83
CA ASP A 449 0.99 -21.95 -34.12
C ASP A 449 0.67 -20.65 -33.37
N VAL A 450 1.70 -20.05 -32.71
CA VAL A 450 1.60 -18.82 -31.92
C VAL A 450 2.78 -17.91 -32.25
N VAL A 451 2.55 -16.59 -32.27
CA VAL A 451 3.61 -15.58 -32.27
C VAL A 451 3.38 -14.64 -31.08
N GLN A 452 4.31 -14.63 -30.14
CA GLN A 452 4.32 -13.68 -29.04
C GLN A 452 4.87 -12.35 -29.53
N LEU A 453 4.07 -11.27 -29.43
CA LEU A 453 4.33 -9.96 -30.02
C LEU A 453 4.75 -8.91 -28.98
N ALA A 454 4.56 -9.18 -27.69
CA ALA A 454 5.04 -8.37 -26.57
C ALA A 454 5.73 -9.28 -25.57
N ILE A 455 6.94 -8.91 -25.14
CA ILE A 455 7.82 -9.76 -24.33
C ILE A 455 8.22 -9.02 -23.05
N ILE A 456 8.18 -9.73 -21.93
CA ILE A 456 8.83 -9.33 -20.67
C ILE A 456 9.89 -10.38 -20.38
N ASN A 457 11.17 -9.99 -20.42
CA ASN A 457 12.26 -10.90 -20.09
C ASN A 457 13.16 -10.26 -19.03
N PRO A 458 13.39 -10.92 -17.88
CA PRO A 458 14.21 -10.39 -16.78
C PRO A 458 15.70 -10.26 -17.12
N GLY A 459 16.15 -10.91 -18.19
CA GLY A 459 17.52 -10.83 -18.70
C GLY A 459 17.62 -9.93 -19.91
N VAL A 460 17.71 -10.52 -21.10
CA VAL A 460 17.85 -9.81 -22.37
C VAL A 460 16.62 -10.01 -23.23
N VAL A 461 16.02 -8.92 -23.71
CA VAL A 461 14.99 -8.98 -24.75
C VAL A 461 15.66 -9.12 -26.10
N TYR A 462 15.41 -10.24 -26.77
CA TYR A 462 15.95 -10.50 -28.10
C TYR A 462 14.98 -9.96 -29.16
N ALA A 463 15.43 -9.00 -29.92
CA ALA A 463 14.54 -8.24 -30.82
C ALA A 463 14.23 -8.95 -32.14
N SER A 464 15.04 -9.93 -32.58
CA SER A 464 14.78 -10.71 -33.80
C SER A 464 13.84 -11.88 -33.49
N MET A 465 13.14 -12.37 -34.52
CA MET A 465 12.26 -13.53 -34.41
C MET A 465 13.05 -14.77 -33.99
N HIS A 466 12.57 -15.46 -32.98
CA HIS A 466 13.19 -16.66 -32.41
C HIS A 466 12.14 -17.64 -31.89
N ALA A 467 12.49 -18.89 -31.71
CA ALA A 467 11.63 -19.82 -30.94
C ALA A 467 11.52 -19.32 -29.51
N ARG A 468 10.31 -19.20 -28.99
CA ARG A 468 10.07 -18.65 -27.65
C ARG A 468 10.92 -19.35 -26.58
N TRP A 469 11.61 -18.56 -25.77
CA TRP A 469 12.31 -19.04 -24.59
C TRP A 469 11.36 -19.11 -23.39
N VAL A 470 11.68 -19.96 -22.43
CA VAL A 470 10.87 -20.11 -21.22
C VAL A 470 10.76 -18.79 -20.43
N ASN A 471 11.75 -17.91 -20.54
CA ASN A 471 11.80 -16.60 -19.84
C ASN A 471 11.20 -15.45 -20.67
N ASP A 472 10.70 -15.71 -21.87
CA ASP A 472 9.91 -14.74 -22.62
C ASP A 472 8.49 -14.76 -22.09
N PHE A 473 8.27 -14.01 -21.00
CA PHE A 473 6.97 -13.90 -20.33
C PHE A 473 6.07 -12.91 -21.05
N SER A 474 4.81 -12.88 -20.65
CA SER A 474 3.74 -11.95 -21.00
C SER A 474 2.79 -12.45 -22.07
N THR A 475 1.52 -12.30 -21.79
CA THR A 475 0.39 -12.43 -22.71
C THR A 475 -0.18 -11.07 -23.12
N ALA A 476 0.59 -9.97 -22.92
CA ALA A 476 0.15 -8.62 -23.24
C ALA A 476 -0.23 -8.44 -24.73
N CYS A 477 0.46 -9.13 -25.64
CA CYS A 477 0.03 -9.23 -27.04
C CYS A 477 0.61 -10.48 -27.73
N TYR A 478 -0.25 -11.22 -28.41
CA TYR A 478 0.14 -12.38 -29.22
C TYR A 478 -0.87 -12.64 -30.33
N MET A 479 -0.46 -13.41 -31.34
CA MET A 479 -1.36 -13.93 -32.39
C MET A 479 -1.33 -15.46 -32.40
N ILE A 480 -2.46 -16.08 -32.71
CA ILE A 480 -2.57 -17.54 -32.81
C ILE A 480 -3.32 -17.98 -34.04
N THR A 481 -2.94 -19.15 -34.56
CA THR A 481 -3.66 -19.79 -35.68
C THR A 481 -4.98 -20.42 -35.17
N ARG A 482 -5.94 -20.55 -36.09
CA ARG A 482 -7.21 -21.23 -35.84
C ARG A 482 -7.01 -22.70 -35.44
N HIS A 483 -5.98 -23.33 -35.99
CA HIS A 483 -5.61 -24.71 -35.63
C HIS A 483 -5.20 -24.81 -34.15
N HIS A 484 -4.34 -23.89 -33.67
CA HIS A 484 -3.90 -23.86 -32.30
C HIS A 484 -5.04 -23.51 -31.33
N ALA A 485 -5.89 -22.54 -31.70
CA ALA A 485 -7.08 -22.19 -30.92
C ALA A 485 -7.99 -23.43 -30.69
N LYS A 486 -8.17 -24.26 -31.73
CA LYS A 486 -8.94 -25.49 -31.58
C LYS A 486 -8.30 -26.44 -30.57
N LYS A 487 -6.99 -26.62 -30.59
CA LYS A 487 -6.28 -27.46 -29.59
C LYS A 487 -6.55 -26.96 -28.17
N LEU A 488 -6.39 -25.64 -27.94
CA LEU A 488 -6.63 -25.04 -26.62
C LEU A 488 -8.08 -25.22 -26.15
N ILE A 489 -9.04 -25.01 -27.05
CA ILE A 489 -10.47 -25.18 -26.75
C ILE A 489 -10.79 -26.63 -26.43
N ASP A 490 -10.33 -27.59 -27.24
CA ASP A 490 -10.59 -29.01 -27.05
C ASP A 490 -10.02 -29.54 -25.72
N HIS A 491 -8.88 -29.00 -25.27
CA HIS A 491 -8.23 -29.42 -24.04
C HIS A 491 -8.72 -28.68 -22.79
N HIS A 492 -9.00 -27.40 -22.90
CA HIS A 492 -9.19 -26.53 -21.76
C HIS A 492 -10.61 -25.94 -21.60
N CYS A 493 -11.50 -26.11 -22.60
CA CYS A 493 -12.87 -25.60 -22.52
C CYS A 493 -13.89 -26.74 -22.43
N VAL A 494 -14.62 -26.84 -21.32
CA VAL A 494 -15.66 -27.85 -21.09
C VAL A 494 -17.02 -27.14 -20.91
N GLY A 495 -17.80 -27.06 -21.98
CA GLY A 495 -19.01 -26.25 -21.98
C GLY A 495 -18.69 -24.78 -21.69
N ASN A 496 -19.23 -24.24 -20.59
CA ASN A 496 -18.97 -22.87 -20.14
C ASN A 496 -17.88 -22.78 -19.05
N LYS A 497 -17.20 -23.90 -18.75
CA LYS A 497 -16.13 -23.97 -17.75
C LYS A 497 -14.77 -24.19 -18.38
N PHE A 498 -13.73 -23.96 -17.60
CA PHE A 498 -12.34 -24.11 -18.02
C PHE A 498 -11.63 -25.16 -17.15
N ARG A 499 -10.80 -25.97 -17.79
CA ARG A 499 -9.98 -27.01 -17.16
C ARG A 499 -8.52 -26.61 -17.23
N LEU A 500 -7.87 -26.39 -16.07
CA LEU A 500 -6.50 -25.91 -15.97
C LEU A 500 -5.51 -26.99 -15.47
N ASP A 501 -5.98 -28.17 -15.12
CA ASP A 501 -5.20 -29.27 -14.54
C ASP A 501 -4.57 -30.23 -15.56
N GLN A 502 -4.60 -29.91 -16.85
CA GLN A 502 -4.25 -30.81 -17.97
C GLN A 502 -2.78 -30.73 -18.37
N GLY A 503 -1.84 -31.06 -17.46
CA GLY A 503 -0.46 -31.33 -17.81
C GLY A 503 0.35 -30.15 -18.34
N VAL A 504 -0.11 -28.92 -18.17
CA VAL A 504 0.62 -27.71 -18.58
C VAL A 504 1.88 -27.56 -17.74
N LYS A 505 3.02 -27.36 -18.39
CA LYS A 505 4.32 -27.23 -17.74
C LYS A 505 5.01 -25.93 -18.19
N PRO A 506 5.74 -25.27 -17.29
CA PRO A 506 5.94 -25.60 -15.87
C PRO A 506 4.72 -25.34 -14.99
N ARG A 507 3.83 -24.38 -15.35
CA ARG A 507 2.64 -23.99 -14.56
C ARG A 507 1.44 -23.73 -15.48
N PRO A 508 0.19 -23.94 -15.06
CA PRO A 508 -1.00 -23.66 -15.86
C PRO A 508 -1.39 -22.18 -15.88
N VAL A 509 -0.42 -21.27 -15.98
CA VAL A 509 -0.60 -19.82 -16.20
C VAL A 509 -0.81 -19.52 -17.68
N ALA A 510 -1.27 -18.31 -18.01
CA ALA A 510 -1.61 -17.94 -19.38
C ALA A 510 -0.45 -18.13 -20.35
N ASP A 511 0.75 -17.68 -19.99
CA ASP A 511 1.97 -17.82 -20.81
C ASP A 511 2.25 -19.27 -21.17
N ASP A 512 2.32 -20.14 -20.15
CA ASP A 512 2.71 -21.53 -20.35
C ASP A 512 1.61 -22.31 -21.06
N LEU A 513 0.35 -22.04 -20.74
CA LEU A 513 -0.79 -22.74 -21.35
C LEU A 513 -0.94 -22.40 -22.83
N ILE A 514 -0.82 -21.12 -23.20
CA ILE A 514 -1.02 -20.68 -24.59
C ILE A 514 0.19 -21.02 -25.43
N TYR A 515 1.40 -20.81 -24.92
CA TYR A 515 2.62 -20.87 -25.72
C TYR A 515 3.25 -22.25 -25.77
N ASN A 516 3.20 -23.04 -24.71
CA ASN A 516 3.87 -24.34 -24.67
C ASN A 516 3.08 -25.49 -25.31
N CYS A 517 1.84 -25.24 -25.73
CA CYS A 517 0.99 -26.24 -26.39
C CYS A 517 1.17 -26.30 -27.91
N GLY A 518 1.99 -25.41 -28.49
CA GLY A 518 2.21 -25.30 -29.93
C GLY A 518 3.61 -24.84 -30.32
N ARG A 519 3.84 -24.67 -31.60
CA ARG A 519 5.07 -24.05 -32.15
C ARG A 519 4.98 -22.54 -31.96
N THR A 520 5.67 -22.04 -30.97
CA THR A 520 5.63 -20.62 -30.58
C THR A 520 6.93 -19.92 -30.95
N TYR A 521 6.79 -18.83 -31.69
CA TYR A 521 7.84 -17.87 -31.99
C TYR A 521 7.62 -16.60 -31.19
N ALA A 522 8.68 -15.83 -30.92
CA ALA A 522 8.64 -14.58 -30.19
C ALA A 522 9.40 -13.48 -30.96
N ILE A 523 8.80 -12.30 -31.00
CA ILE A 523 9.40 -11.07 -31.51
C ILE A 523 8.72 -9.88 -30.82
N PRO A 524 9.44 -8.96 -30.16
CA PRO A 524 8.85 -7.85 -29.42
C PRO A 524 8.43 -6.71 -30.34
N LEU A 525 7.40 -6.92 -31.18
CA LEU A 525 6.87 -5.88 -32.07
C LEU A 525 6.18 -4.76 -31.31
N PHE A 526 5.51 -5.09 -30.21
CA PHE A 526 4.77 -4.15 -29.38
C PHE A 526 5.33 -4.10 -27.97
N HIS A 527 4.97 -3.07 -27.24
CA HIS A 527 5.31 -2.93 -25.84
C HIS A 527 4.05 -2.81 -24.99
N TYR A 528 4.22 -2.77 -23.69
CA TYR A 528 3.15 -2.59 -22.71
C TYR A 528 3.36 -1.26 -21.98
N LYS A 529 2.27 -0.69 -21.46
CA LYS A 529 2.25 0.60 -20.76
C LYS A 529 2.55 0.39 -19.28
N ILE A 530 3.78 0.66 -18.87
CA ILE A 530 4.24 0.50 -17.49
C ILE A 530 3.43 1.39 -16.53
N GLU A 531 3.05 2.58 -16.96
CA GLU A 531 2.30 3.56 -16.19
C GLU A 531 0.93 3.04 -15.73
N LEU A 532 0.37 2.08 -16.43
CA LEU A 532 -0.91 1.45 -16.06
C LEU A 532 -0.75 0.40 -14.94
N GLY A 533 0.48 0.01 -14.63
CA GLY A 533 0.76 -1.01 -13.62
C GLY A 533 0.33 -2.42 -14.02
N SER A 534 0.61 -3.39 -13.15
CA SER A 534 0.14 -4.77 -13.30
C SER A 534 -0.93 -5.07 -12.25
N SER A 535 -2.06 -5.62 -12.69
CA SER A 535 -3.15 -6.06 -11.78
C SER A 535 -2.87 -7.43 -11.14
N ILE A 536 -1.92 -8.20 -11.68
CA ILE A 536 -1.60 -9.57 -11.24
C ILE A 536 -0.30 -9.59 -10.44
N HIS A 537 0.74 -8.93 -10.94
CA HIS A 537 2.10 -8.93 -10.38
C HIS A 537 2.66 -7.50 -10.26
N PRO A 538 2.13 -6.66 -9.37
CA PRO A 538 2.57 -5.26 -9.25
C PRO A 538 4.06 -5.12 -8.90
N ASP A 539 4.65 -6.12 -8.22
CA ASP A 539 6.06 -6.10 -7.80
C ASP A 539 7.04 -6.37 -8.93
N HIS A 540 6.58 -6.98 -10.01
CA HIS A 540 7.42 -7.29 -11.16
C HIS A 540 7.76 -6.05 -11.99
N ILE A 541 7.03 -4.94 -11.83
CA ILE A 541 7.22 -3.71 -12.60
C ILE A 541 8.64 -3.18 -12.49
N GLU A 542 9.15 -3.01 -11.28
CA GLU A 542 10.48 -2.46 -11.05
C GLU A 542 11.61 -3.45 -11.43
N VAL A 543 11.38 -4.75 -11.20
CA VAL A 543 12.42 -5.76 -11.34
C VAL A 543 12.55 -6.27 -12.77
N PHE A 544 11.42 -6.45 -13.47
CA PHE A 544 11.40 -7.09 -14.79
C PHE A 544 10.86 -6.18 -15.89
N HIS A 545 9.78 -5.45 -15.63
CA HIS A 545 9.05 -4.74 -16.68
C HIS A 545 9.81 -3.52 -17.21
N LYS A 546 10.40 -2.70 -16.31
CA LYS A 546 11.08 -1.45 -16.73
C LYS A 546 12.26 -1.71 -17.67
N GLY A 547 13.09 -2.70 -17.36
CA GLY A 547 14.23 -3.05 -18.19
C GLY A 547 13.82 -3.54 -19.57
N SER A 548 12.85 -4.46 -19.63
CA SER A 548 12.32 -4.98 -20.90
C SER A 548 11.66 -3.89 -21.75
N HIS A 549 10.83 -3.05 -21.10
CA HIS A 549 10.14 -1.94 -21.77
C HIS A 549 11.13 -0.94 -22.39
N GLN A 550 12.11 -0.49 -21.61
CA GLN A 550 13.11 0.45 -22.10
C GLN A 550 13.93 -0.16 -23.24
N GLY A 551 14.36 -1.42 -23.10
CA GLY A 551 15.12 -2.11 -24.15
C GLY A 551 14.35 -2.26 -25.46
N ILE A 552 13.04 -2.53 -25.41
CA ILE A 552 12.18 -2.60 -26.60
C ILE A 552 12.06 -1.23 -27.26
N LEU A 553 11.78 -0.17 -26.48
CA LEU A 553 11.64 1.18 -27.01
C LEU A 553 12.93 1.70 -27.64
N ASP A 554 14.08 1.48 -27.00
CA ASP A 554 15.39 1.90 -27.52
C ASP A 554 15.71 1.15 -28.81
N HIS A 555 15.44 -0.16 -28.87
CA HIS A 555 15.62 -0.94 -30.09
C HIS A 555 14.83 -0.36 -31.26
N TRP A 556 13.52 -0.10 -31.08
CA TRP A 556 12.66 0.39 -32.15
C TRP A 556 12.93 1.85 -32.53
N ARG A 557 13.33 2.69 -31.62
CA ARG A 557 13.61 4.11 -31.88
C ARG A 557 14.99 4.33 -32.51
N GLU A 558 16.00 3.65 -31.98
CA GLU A 558 17.40 3.97 -32.28
C GLU A 558 18.00 3.03 -33.32
N ASN A 559 17.70 1.73 -33.25
CA ASN A 559 18.32 0.76 -34.13
C ASN A 559 17.56 0.56 -35.45
N LEU A 560 16.24 0.49 -35.42
CA LEU A 560 15.48 0.17 -36.61
C LEU A 560 15.41 1.32 -37.63
N ALA A 561 15.38 2.57 -37.14
CA ALA A 561 15.42 3.75 -38.01
C ALA A 561 16.69 3.82 -38.85
N GLN A 562 17.75 3.08 -38.47
CA GLN A 562 19.04 3.01 -39.16
C GLN A 562 19.23 1.72 -39.96
N MET A 563 18.33 0.74 -39.87
CA MET A 563 18.43 -0.52 -40.58
C MET A 563 17.93 -0.35 -42.02
N GLU A 564 18.85 -0.51 -43.00
CA GLU A 564 18.51 -0.54 -44.42
C GLU A 564 17.87 -1.88 -44.82
N ASP A 565 18.28 -2.99 -44.19
CA ASP A 565 17.80 -4.36 -44.46
C ASP A 565 17.09 -4.97 -43.22
N GLN A 566 15.82 -5.31 -43.41
CA GLN A 566 14.99 -5.95 -42.38
C GLN A 566 15.18 -7.45 -42.26
N SER A 567 15.90 -8.06 -43.19
CA SER A 567 16.06 -9.53 -43.24
C SER A 567 16.62 -10.10 -41.92
N ALA A 568 17.44 -9.32 -41.21
CA ALA A 568 18.00 -9.69 -39.93
C ALA A 568 16.94 -9.91 -38.82
N LEU A 569 15.81 -9.16 -38.87
CA LEU A 569 14.73 -9.30 -37.86
C LEU A 569 13.96 -10.63 -38.03
N PHE A 570 13.85 -11.08 -39.27
CA PHE A 570 13.04 -12.23 -39.65
C PHE A 570 13.89 -13.45 -40.03
N ASN A 571 15.21 -13.33 -39.96
CA ASN A 571 16.11 -14.44 -40.24
C ASN A 571 16.09 -15.42 -39.07
N TYR A 572 15.12 -16.32 -39.09
CA TYR A 572 14.91 -17.32 -38.07
C TYR A 572 15.96 -18.44 -38.16
N ASP A 573 16.82 -18.52 -37.14
CA ASP A 573 17.67 -19.68 -36.91
C ASP A 573 17.01 -20.61 -35.88
N PRO A 574 16.59 -21.84 -36.26
CA PRO A 574 15.93 -22.75 -35.35
C PRO A 574 16.81 -23.20 -34.17
N TYR A 575 18.12 -23.00 -34.29
CA TYR A 575 19.06 -23.33 -33.19
C TYR A 575 19.34 -22.14 -32.30
N LEU A 576 19.40 -20.93 -32.83
CA LEU A 576 19.68 -19.71 -32.07
C LEU A 576 18.56 -19.41 -31.08
N GLY A 577 17.31 -19.61 -31.47
CA GLY A 577 16.16 -19.39 -30.57
C GLY A 577 15.96 -20.43 -29.49
N ARG A 578 16.79 -21.48 -29.43
CA ARG A 578 16.71 -22.51 -28.38
C ARG A 578 17.76 -22.36 -27.28
N ILE A 579 18.79 -21.58 -27.54
CA ILE A 579 19.92 -21.38 -26.62
C ILE A 579 20.00 -19.88 -26.33
N PRO A 580 19.73 -19.46 -25.07
CA PRO A 580 19.88 -18.05 -24.69
C PRO A 580 21.26 -17.52 -25.07
N PRO A 581 21.38 -16.25 -25.51
CA PRO A 581 22.65 -15.68 -25.97
C PRO A 581 23.79 -15.82 -24.94
N GLU A 582 23.48 -15.74 -23.67
CA GLU A 582 24.42 -15.94 -22.56
C GLU A 582 24.95 -17.37 -22.43
N CYS A 583 24.30 -18.34 -23.08
CA CYS A 583 24.69 -19.75 -23.12
C CYS A 583 25.36 -20.16 -24.42
N GLN A 584 25.42 -19.27 -25.42
CA GLN A 584 26.07 -19.53 -26.70
C GLN A 584 27.59 -19.44 -26.53
N GLY A 585 28.26 -20.54 -26.64
CA GLY A 585 29.73 -20.61 -26.55
C GLY A 585 30.28 -21.16 -25.24
N LYS A 586 29.45 -21.81 -24.42
CA LYS A 586 29.92 -22.65 -23.31
C LYS A 586 29.98 -24.11 -23.67
#